data_92616c03176b6b8b33b639cd1836d78f
#
_entry.id   92616c03176b6b8b33b639cd1836d78f
#
_cell.length_a   1.000
_cell.length_b   1.000
_cell.length_c   1.000
_cell.angle_alpha   90.00
_cell.angle_beta   90.00
_cell.angle_gamma   90.00
#
_symmetry.space_group_name_H-M   'P 1'
#
loop_
_entity.id
_entity.type
_entity.pdbx_description
1 polymer ?
#
loop_
_entity_poly.entity_id
_entity_poly.type
_entity_poly.pdbx_seq_one_letter_code
_entity_poly.pdbx_strand_id
1 'polypeptide(L)'
;PSLMLKIGESVVDDKVMSNFMIAEISDDVLSSIRALLDMYGESYRNYRLNYLREEKGRFIYKGFYKQLFEMLMLRKGVKSVVVIDPARERISFPEADATLENVHRKEKALYALFLMESASGGVNFNKPQPGTPKQMERYKRNMDRLMKKYRIIYRKFGGDADKTPDIRVYEKRAPMMSLIKKQLLKLGDTLFHVEDYVIQRNFFGNYSVNIASSLC
;
A
#
# COMPACT_ATOMS: atom_id res chain seq x y z
N PRO A 1 5.29 33.16 -18.94
CA PRO A 1 5.84 31.95 -19.58
C PRO A 1 4.76 30.88 -19.73
N SER A 2 4.87 30.04 -20.77
CA SER A 2 3.94 28.94 -21.01
C SER A 2 4.67 27.61 -20.87
N LEU A 3 3.97 26.63 -20.29
CA LEU A 3 4.41 25.25 -20.22
C LEU A 3 3.69 24.45 -21.32
N MET A 4 4.46 23.79 -22.15
CA MET A 4 3.94 22.92 -23.20
C MET A 4 4.12 21.47 -22.79
N LEU A 5 3.01 20.77 -22.63
CA LEU A 5 2.97 19.36 -22.24
C LEU A 5 2.50 18.54 -23.42
N LYS A 6 3.30 17.59 -23.88
CA LYS A 6 2.84 16.63 -24.88
C LYS A 6 1.88 15.64 -24.20
N ILE A 7 0.64 15.58 -24.62
CA ILE A 7 -0.43 14.78 -24.00
C ILE A 7 -0.73 13.47 -24.75
N GLY A 8 -0.15 13.30 -25.94
CA GLY A 8 -0.33 12.06 -26.69
C GLY A 8 0.08 12.20 -28.14
N GLU A 9 -0.21 11.19 -28.91
CA GLU A 9 -0.06 11.14 -30.36
C GLU A 9 -1.36 10.65 -31.00
N SER A 10 -1.69 11.21 -32.13
CA SER A 10 -2.80 10.76 -32.99
C SER A 10 -2.28 10.46 -34.37
N VAL A 11 -2.93 9.56 -35.08
CA VAL A 11 -2.62 9.28 -36.49
C VAL A 11 -3.71 9.90 -37.35
N VAL A 12 -3.31 10.84 -38.20
CA VAL A 12 -4.19 11.49 -39.16
C VAL A 12 -3.54 11.34 -40.51
N ASP A 13 -4.25 10.76 -41.47
CA ASP A 13 -3.76 10.52 -42.83
C ASP A 13 -2.37 9.83 -42.88
N ASP A 14 -2.23 8.74 -42.10
CA ASP A 14 -0.99 7.97 -41.95
C ASP A 14 0.21 8.76 -41.35
N LYS A 15 -0.04 9.97 -40.89
CA LYS A 15 0.98 10.79 -40.20
C LYS A 15 0.77 10.79 -38.71
N VAL A 16 1.85 10.59 -37.97
CA VAL A 16 1.84 10.69 -36.50
C VAL A 16 1.89 12.17 -36.12
N MET A 17 0.83 12.62 -35.48
CA MET A 17 0.70 13.98 -34.95
C MET A 17 0.89 13.95 -33.43
N SER A 18 1.76 14.82 -32.91
CA SER A 18 1.91 14.99 -31.48
C SER A 18 0.91 16.02 -30.96
N ASN A 19 0.12 15.63 -29.95
CA ASN A 19 -0.84 16.50 -29.30
C ASN A 19 -0.19 17.15 -28.07
N PHE A 20 -0.41 18.45 -27.92
CA PHE A 20 0.16 19.22 -26.81
C PHE A 20 -0.95 19.97 -26.07
N MET A 21 -0.80 20.06 -24.76
CA MET A 21 -1.51 21.02 -23.94
C MET A 21 -0.57 22.17 -23.59
N ILE A 22 -1.03 23.40 -23.81
CA ILE A 22 -0.29 24.61 -23.46
C ILE A 22 -0.99 25.24 -22.27
N ALA A 23 -0.26 25.45 -21.20
CA ALA A 23 -0.74 26.15 -20.02
C ALA A 23 0.10 27.40 -19.77
N GLU A 24 -0.55 28.55 -19.58
CA GLU A 24 0.14 29.75 -19.12
C GLU A 24 0.52 29.61 -17.66
N ILE A 25 1.77 29.96 -17.38
CA ILE A 25 2.31 29.99 -16.03
C ILE A 25 2.31 31.44 -15.58
N SER A 26 1.53 31.76 -14.54
CA SER A 26 1.55 33.07 -13.89
C SER A 26 2.86 33.29 -13.11
N ASP A 27 3.02 34.49 -12.56
CA ASP A 27 4.18 34.79 -11.71
C ASP A 27 4.26 33.87 -10.48
N ASP A 28 3.11 33.37 -10.01
CA ASP A 28 3.08 32.27 -9.05
C ASP A 28 3.10 30.92 -9.78
N VAL A 29 4.31 30.47 -10.07
CA VAL A 29 4.59 29.20 -10.76
C VAL A 29 4.01 28.02 -10.02
N LEU A 30 4.06 28.02 -8.69
CA LEU A 30 3.54 26.90 -7.88
C LEU A 30 2.03 26.79 -7.97
N SER A 31 1.31 27.91 -7.90
CA SER A 31 -0.15 27.91 -8.04
C SER A 31 -0.58 27.53 -9.46
N SER A 32 0.14 27.94 -10.48
CA SER A 32 -0.10 27.55 -11.88
C SER A 32 0.08 26.05 -12.09
N ILE A 33 1.17 25.49 -11.58
CA ILE A 33 1.42 24.05 -11.64
C ILE A 33 0.33 23.29 -10.86
N ARG A 34 -0.09 23.80 -9.70
CA ARG A 34 -1.17 23.20 -8.91
C ARG A 34 -2.48 23.15 -9.70
N ALA A 35 -2.89 24.27 -10.30
CA ALA A 35 -4.12 24.34 -11.10
C ALA A 35 -4.08 23.36 -12.29
N LEU A 36 -2.93 23.27 -12.96
CA LEU A 36 -2.71 22.33 -14.05
C LEU A 36 -2.85 20.88 -13.59
N LEU A 37 -2.25 20.53 -12.46
CA LEU A 37 -2.33 19.19 -11.89
C LEU A 37 -3.75 18.83 -11.43
N ASP A 38 -4.51 19.79 -10.88
CA ASP A 38 -5.91 19.58 -10.51
C ASP A 38 -6.78 19.34 -11.74
N MET A 39 -6.65 20.17 -12.76
CA MET A 39 -7.39 20.02 -14.01
C MET A 39 -7.08 18.67 -14.70
N TYR A 40 -5.81 18.27 -14.70
CA TYR A 40 -5.41 16.99 -15.27
C TYR A 40 -5.91 15.82 -14.43
N GLY A 41 -5.86 15.93 -13.11
CA GLY A 41 -6.35 14.91 -12.17
C GLY A 41 -7.86 14.72 -12.26
N GLU A 42 -8.63 15.78 -12.48
CA GLU A 42 -10.08 15.68 -12.73
C GLU A 42 -10.39 15.03 -14.07
N SER A 43 -9.70 15.46 -15.14
CA SER A 43 -9.81 14.84 -16.46
C SER A 43 -9.46 13.36 -16.41
N TYR A 44 -8.44 13.00 -15.63
CA TYR A 44 -7.99 11.63 -15.46
C TYR A 44 -8.97 10.75 -14.67
N ARG A 45 -9.65 11.28 -13.65
CA ARG A 45 -10.71 10.54 -12.93
C ARG A 45 -11.93 10.27 -13.81
N ASN A 46 -12.22 11.17 -14.74
CA ASN A 46 -13.34 11.08 -15.66
C ASN A 46 -13.06 10.15 -16.85
N TYR A 47 -11.80 10.05 -17.30
CA TYR A 47 -11.37 9.06 -18.27
C TYR A 47 -10.93 7.80 -17.52
N ARG A 48 -11.77 6.77 -17.59
CA ARG A 48 -11.50 5.49 -16.90
C ARG A 48 -10.08 5.00 -17.23
N LEU A 49 -9.28 4.79 -16.21
CA LEU A 49 -7.93 4.22 -16.27
C LEU A 49 -7.79 2.98 -17.18
N ASN A 50 -8.86 2.22 -17.33
CA ASN A 50 -8.93 1.06 -18.20
C ASN A 50 -8.67 1.39 -19.69
N TYR A 51 -9.12 2.54 -20.17
CA TYR A 51 -8.90 2.96 -21.55
C TYR A 51 -7.41 3.16 -21.86
N LEU A 52 -6.64 3.64 -20.90
CA LEU A 52 -5.19 3.83 -21.05
C LEU A 52 -4.40 2.51 -20.95
N ARG A 53 -4.97 1.48 -20.32
CA ARG A 53 -4.38 0.14 -20.27
C ARG A 53 -4.63 -0.70 -21.51
N GLU A 54 -5.75 -0.49 -22.20
CA GLU A 54 -6.14 -1.30 -23.36
C GLU A 54 -5.49 -0.86 -24.67
N GLU A 55 -5.07 0.39 -24.79
CA GLU A 55 -4.29 0.85 -25.94
C GLU A 55 -2.81 0.46 -25.80
N LYS A 56 -2.54 -0.83 -25.98
CA LYS A 56 -1.19 -1.40 -26.01
C LYS A 56 -0.26 -0.57 -26.91
N GLY A 57 0.68 0.13 -26.31
CA GLY A 57 1.86 0.69 -26.97
C GLY A 57 1.75 2.12 -27.50
N ARG A 58 0.59 2.78 -27.44
CA ARG A 58 0.43 4.15 -27.96
C ARG A 58 0.68 5.26 -26.94
N PHE A 59 0.74 4.94 -25.65
CA PHE A 59 1.05 5.92 -24.62
C PHE A 59 2.54 5.91 -24.31
N ILE A 60 3.27 6.80 -24.92
CA ILE A 60 4.73 7.01 -24.72
C ILE A 60 5.05 7.51 -23.29
N TYR A 61 4.06 7.70 -22.43
CA TYR A 61 4.18 8.42 -21.16
C TYR A 61 3.86 7.65 -19.89
N LYS A 62 4.19 6.35 -19.81
CA LYS A 62 4.23 5.68 -18.50
C LYS A 62 5.09 6.46 -17.48
N GLY A 63 6.19 7.07 -17.93
CA GLY A 63 7.07 7.87 -17.09
C GLY A 63 6.46 9.19 -16.65
N PHE A 64 5.86 9.94 -17.55
CA PHE A 64 5.22 11.21 -17.25
C PHE A 64 4.00 11.03 -16.35
N TYR A 65 3.19 10.02 -16.65
CA TYR A 65 2.03 9.68 -15.83
C TYR A 65 2.44 9.28 -14.41
N LYS A 66 3.47 8.45 -14.28
CA LYS A 66 4.03 8.07 -12.98
C LYS A 66 4.50 9.30 -12.22
N GLN A 67 5.28 10.17 -12.85
CA GLN A 67 5.77 11.42 -12.24
C GLN A 67 4.63 12.35 -11.85
N LEU A 68 3.62 12.52 -12.70
CA LEU A 68 2.45 13.34 -12.41
C LEU A 68 1.66 12.78 -11.23
N PHE A 69 1.47 11.46 -11.19
CA PHE A 69 0.79 10.79 -10.10
C PHE A 69 1.58 10.90 -8.80
N GLU A 70 2.89 10.69 -8.84
CA GLU A 70 3.78 10.89 -7.70
C GLU A 70 3.72 12.34 -7.18
N MET A 71 3.73 13.33 -8.08
CA MET A 71 3.58 14.73 -7.73
C MET A 71 2.20 15.05 -7.13
N LEU A 72 1.13 14.46 -7.65
CA LEU A 72 -0.22 14.59 -7.09
C LEU A 72 -0.34 13.98 -5.70
N MET A 73 0.27 12.82 -5.49
CA MET A 73 0.29 12.15 -4.19
C MET A 73 1.18 12.88 -3.18
N LEU A 74 2.34 13.38 -3.61
CA LEU A 74 3.20 14.28 -2.82
C LEU A 74 2.45 15.52 -2.36
N ARG A 75 1.68 16.12 -3.27
CA ARG A 75 0.90 17.33 -2.98
C ARG A 75 -0.20 17.08 -1.96
N LYS A 76 -0.88 15.93 -2.04
CA LYS A 76 -1.97 15.60 -1.11
C LYS A 76 -1.47 15.22 0.27
N GLY A 77 -0.20 14.83 0.41
CA GLY A 77 0.35 14.30 1.67
C GLY A 77 -0.47 13.13 2.23
N VAL A 78 -1.37 12.57 1.42
CA VAL A 78 -2.36 11.59 1.84
C VAL A 78 -1.76 10.20 1.64
N LYS A 79 -1.56 9.54 2.75
CA LYS A 79 -1.30 8.10 2.74
C LYS A 79 -2.59 7.37 2.37
N SER A 80 -2.48 6.35 1.54
CA SER A 80 -3.63 5.53 1.19
C SER A 80 -4.20 4.82 2.41
N VAL A 81 -5.53 4.74 2.47
CA VAL A 81 -6.22 3.89 3.43
C VAL A 81 -5.92 2.43 3.11
N VAL A 82 -5.82 1.58 4.12
CA VAL A 82 -5.73 0.13 3.94
C VAL A 82 -7.12 -0.47 4.12
N VAL A 83 -7.69 -0.96 3.04
CA VAL A 83 -8.99 -1.65 3.07
C VAL A 83 -8.77 -3.17 3.09
N ILE A 84 -9.29 -3.81 4.12
CA ILE A 84 -9.24 -5.26 4.29
C ILE A 84 -10.63 -5.82 4.02
N ASP A 85 -10.77 -6.60 2.96
CA ASP A 85 -11.99 -7.35 2.61
C ASP A 85 -11.71 -8.85 2.72
N PRO A 86 -11.98 -9.46 3.87
CA PRO A 86 -11.73 -10.88 4.06
C PRO A 86 -12.64 -11.78 3.20
N ALA A 87 -13.86 -11.33 2.90
CA ALA A 87 -14.81 -12.11 2.09
C ALA A 87 -14.31 -12.27 0.64
N ARG A 88 -13.68 -11.23 0.11
CA ARG A 88 -13.03 -11.27 -1.22
C ARG A 88 -11.57 -11.66 -1.14
N GLU A 89 -11.07 -12.02 0.02
CA GLU A 89 -9.65 -12.32 0.27
C GLU A 89 -8.72 -11.21 -0.22
N ARG A 90 -9.11 -9.94 -0.06
CA ARG A 90 -8.43 -8.78 -0.64
C ARG A 90 -7.90 -7.82 0.43
N ILE A 91 -6.72 -7.27 0.17
CA ILE A 91 -6.18 -6.10 0.87
C ILE A 91 -5.82 -5.09 -0.21
N SER A 92 -6.42 -3.90 -0.15
CA SER A 92 -6.29 -2.87 -1.20
C SER A 92 -5.96 -1.51 -0.60
N PHE A 93 -5.43 -0.66 -1.47
CA PHE A 93 -5.01 0.70 -1.21
C PHE A 93 -5.74 1.60 -2.22
N PRO A 94 -7.00 2.01 -1.93
CA PRO A 94 -7.88 2.64 -2.93
C PRO A 94 -7.30 3.89 -3.56
N GLU A 95 -6.67 4.76 -2.77
CA GLU A 95 -6.10 6.02 -3.28
C GLU A 95 -4.91 5.79 -4.22
N ALA A 96 -4.27 4.64 -4.12
CA ALA A 96 -3.17 4.21 -4.99
C ALA A 96 -3.63 3.28 -6.12
N ASP A 97 -4.93 2.95 -6.21
CA ASP A 97 -5.49 1.92 -7.11
C ASP A 97 -4.65 0.62 -7.08
N ALA A 98 -4.19 0.25 -5.90
CA ALA A 98 -3.28 -0.88 -5.71
C ALA A 98 -3.92 -1.96 -4.84
N THR A 99 -3.49 -3.20 -5.06
CA THR A 99 -3.92 -4.37 -4.27
C THR A 99 -2.69 -5.20 -3.91
N LEU A 100 -2.68 -5.72 -2.69
CA LEU A 100 -1.63 -6.64 -2.24
C LEU A 100 -1.85 -8.01 -2.89
N GLU A 101 -1.13 -8.24 -3.99
CA GLU A 101 -1.21 -9.47 -4.78
C GLU A 101 -0.12 -10.47 -4.38
N ASN A 102 -0.26 -11.71 -4.88
CA ASN A 102 0.71 -12.80 -4.69
C ASN A 102 1.07 -13.08 -3.23
N VAL A 103 0.11 -12.89 -2.33
CA VAL A 103 0.13 -13.32 -0.93
C VAL A 103 -1.06 -14.24 -0.65
N HIS A 104 -0.83 -15.30 0.10
CA HIS A 104 -1.88 -16.25 0.45
C HIS A 104 -2.66 -15.80 1.68
N ARG A 105 -3.73 -16.51 2.00
CA ARG A 105 -4.62 -16.23 3.16
C ARG A 105 -3.86 -16.07 4.48
N LYS A 106 -2.84 -16.90 4.71
CA LYS A 106 -2.04 -16.87 5.94
C LYS A 106 -1.23 -15.59 6.08
N GLU A 107 -0.63 -15.10 4.99
CA GLU A 107 0.09 -13.84 4.97
C GLU A 107 -0.85 -12.65 5.10
N LYS A 108 -1.99 -12.66 4.38
CA LYS A 108 -3.02 -11.60 4.49
C LYS A 108 -3.54 -11.49 5.92
N ALA A 109 -3.83 -12.62 6.56
CA ALA A 109 -4.28 -12.67 7.94
C ALA A 109 -3.20 -12.15 8.92
N LEU A 110 -1.93 -12.47 8.65
CA LEU A 110 -0.81 -11.98 9.45
C LEU A 110 -0.66 -10.47 9.32
N TYR A 111 -0.74 -9.94 8.10
CA TYR A 111 -0.66 -8.50 7.85
C TYR A 111 -1.81 -7.74 8.51
N ALA A 112 -3.04 -8.25 8.37
CA ALA A 112 -4.21 -7.69 9.06
C ALA A 112 -4.05 -7.68 10.59
N LEU A 113 -3.49 -8.75 11.17
CA LEU A 113 -3.17 -8.78 12.61
C LEU A 113 -2.20 -7.67 13.00
N PHE A 114 -1.12 -7.46 12.23
CA PHE A 114 -0.16 -6.40 12.53
C PHE A 114 -0.78 -5.01 12.42
N LEU A 115 -1.61 -4.75 11.41
CA LEU A 115 -2.35 -3.49 11.29
C LEU A 115 -3.20 -3.23 12.54
N MET A 116 -3.97 -4.21 12.98
CA MET A 116 -4.83 -4.09 14.17
C MET A 116 -4.04 -3.87 15.47
N GLU A 117 -2.90 -4.55 15.64
CA GLU A 117 -2.09 -4.42 16.84
C GLU A 117 -1.20 -3.16 16.82
N SER A 118 -0.95 -2.56 15.66
CA SER A 118 -0.12 -1.35 15.52
C SER A 118 -0.70 -0.17 16.32
N ALA A 119 -2.02 0.00 16.33
CA ALA A 119 -2.71 1.00 17.14
C ALA A 119 -2.47 0.83 18.66
N SER A 120 -2.13 -0.38 19.10
CA SER A 120 -1.83 -0.72 20.51
C SER A 120 -0.33 -0.81 20.82
N GLY A 121 0.53 -0.25 19.93
CA GLY A 121 1.99 -0.27 20.11
C GLY A 121 2.70 -1.47 19.49
N GLY A 122 1.99 -2.26 18.68
CA GLY A 122 2.56 -3.38 17.92
C GLY A 122 2.65 -4.69 18.69
N VAL A 123 3.34 -5.64 18.08
CA VAL A 123 3.47 -7.03 18.57
C VAL A 123 4.91 -7.32 18.96
N ASN A 124 5.13 -7.76 20.19
CA ASN A 124 6.45 -8.22 20.66
C ASN A 124 6.44 -9.75 20.84
N PHE A 125 7.31 -10.41 20.10
CA PHE A 125 7.54 -11.86 20.19
C PHE A 125 8.74 -12.25 21.05
N ASN A 126 9.46 -11.27 21.61
CA ASN A 126 10.63 -11.56 22.42
C ASN A 126 10.20 -12.13 23.76
N LYS A 127 10.77 -13.28 24.10
CA LYS A 127 10.61 -13.87 25.42
C LYS A 127 11.43 -13.07 26.43
N PRO A 128 10.88 -12.70 27.61
CA PRO A 128 11.64 -12.02 28.66
C PRO A 128 12.85 -12.86 29.10
N GLN A 129 14.05 -12.24 29.11
CA GLN A 129 15.29 -12.89 29.57
C GLN A 129 16.17 -11.88 30.35
N PRO A 130 16.48 -12.11 31.62
CA PRO A 130 15.83 -13.07 32.52
C PRO A 130 14.39 -12.64 32.83
N GLY A 131 13.47 -13.60 32.87
CA GLY A 131 12.05 -13.31 33.14
C GLY A 131 11.59 -13.81 34.50
N THR A 132 10.93 -12.94 35.27
CA THR A 132 10.22 -13.39 36.48
C THR A 132 9.05 -14.31 36.09
N PRO A 133 8.57 -15.18 37.00
CA PRO A 133 7.41 -16.02 36.75
C PRO A 133 6.19 -15.22 36.23
N LYS A 134 5.95 -14.04 36.82
CA LYS A 134 4.85 -13.14 36.43
C LYS A 134 5.02 -12.59 35.02
N GLN A 135 6.26 -12.22 34.63
CA GLN A 135 6.55 -11.76 33.26
C GLN A 135 6.37 -12.87 32.23
N MET A 136 6.79 -14.09 32.57
CA MET A 136 6.61 -15.26 31.72
C MET A 136 5.15 -15.62 31.53
N GLU A 137 4.35 -15.55 32.58
CA GLU A 137 2.91 -15.79 32.50
C GLU A 137 2.23 -14.72 31.62
N ARG A 138 2.58 -13.43 31.79
CA ARG A 138 2.08 -12.34 30.95
C ARG A 138 2.46 -12.56 29.49
N TYR A 139 3.69 -12.95 29.23
CA TYR A 139 4.16 -13.28 27.88
C TYR A 139 3.33 -14.41 27.25
N LYS A 140 3.15 -15.54 27.94
CA LYS A 140 2.33 -16.66 27.47
C LYS A 140 0.90 -16.22 27.13
N ARG A 141 0.23 -15.52 28.06
CA ARG A 141 -1.13 -15.00 27.83
C ARG A 141 -1.21 -14.09 26.60
N ASN A 142 -0.21 -13.22 26.41
CA ASN A 142 -0.18 -12.35 25.23
C ASN A 142 0.00 -13.15 23.93
N MET A 143 0.90 -14.13 23.91
CA MET A 143 1.12 -15.00 22.76
C MET A 143 -0.14 -15.81 22.39
N ASP A 144 -0.84 -16.33 23.40
CA ASP A 144 -2.09 -17.07 23.18
C ASP A 144 -3.22 -16.15 22.68
N ARG A 145 -3.30 -14.92 23.19
CA ARG A 145 -4.22 -13.88 22.71
C ARG A 145 -3.95 -13.57 21.21
N LEU A 146 -2.70 -13.34 20.85
CA LEU A 146 -2.31 -13.06 19.46
C LEU A 146 -2.61 -14.24 18.53
N MET A 147 -2.30 -15.46 18.98
CA MET A 147 -2.59 -16.67 18.20
C MET A 147 -4.09 -16.87 18.00
N LYS A 148 -4.91 -16.59 19.04
CA LYS A 148 -6.37 -16.63 18.95
C LYS A 148 -6.90 -15.60 17.94
N LYS A 149 -6.43 -14.35 18.00
CA LYS A 149 -6.79 -13.30 17.03
C LYS A 149 -6.41 -13.71 15.60
N TYR A 150 -5.16 -14.16 15.41
CA TYR A 150 -4.67 -14.59 14.11
C TYR A 150 -5.54 -15.71 13.52
N ARG A 151 -5.89 -16.72 14.32
CA ARG A 151 -6.75 -17.82 13.88
C ARG A 151 -8.13 -17.33 13.44
N ILE A 152 -8.72 -16.38 14.16
CA ILE A 152 -10.02 -15.77 13.79
C ILE A 152 -9.90 -15.04 12.45
N ILE A 153 -8.86 -14.21 12.28
CA ILE A 153 -8.63 -13.46 11.04
C ILE A 153 -8.37 -14.43 9.88
N TYR A 154 -7.55 -15.46 10.08
CA TYR A 154 -7.24 -16.46 9.06
C TYR A 154 -8.49 -17.18 8.57
N ARG A 155 -9.40 -17.57 9.49
CA ARG A 155 -10.71 -18.13 9.13
C ARG A 155 -11.58 -17.17 8.32
N LYS A 156 -11.57 -15.87 8.66
CA LYS A 156 -12.30 -14.84 7.89
C LYS A 156 -11.80 -14.75 6.45
N PHE A 157 -10.51 -14.96 6.21
CA PHE A 157 -9.94 -15.09 4.86
C PHE A 157 -10.15 -16.48 4.22
N GLY A 158 -11.04 -17.30 4.74
CA GLY A 158 -11.33 -18.64 4.22
C GLY A 158 -10.26 -19.68 4.53
N GLY A 159 -9.40 -19.42 5.52
CA GLY A 159 -8.39 -20.38 5.96
C GLY A 159 -8.97 -21.49 6.84
N ASP A 160 -8.38 -22.68 6.75
CA ASP A 160 -8.72 -23.83 7.57
C ASP A 160 -8.17 -23.65 9.00
N ALA A 161 -9.07 -23.68 9.99
CA ALA A 161 -8.70 -23.45 11.40
C ALA A 161 -7.67 -24.47 11.92
N ASP A 162 -7.75 -25.73 11.45
CA ASP A 162 -6.87 -26.82 11.91
C ASP A 162 -5.47 -26.71 11.28
N LYS A 163 -5.38 -26.06 10.11
CA LYS A 163 -4.13 -25.78 9.40
C LYS A 163 -3.55 -24.40 9.67
N THR A 164 -4.03 -23.72 10.74
CA THR A 164 -3.54 -22.37 11.07
C THR A 164 -2.06 -22.42 11.45
N PRO A 165 -1.17 -21.67 10.75
CA PRO A 165 0.24 -21.61 11.11
C PRO A 165 0.44 -21.04 12.52
N ASP A 166 1.34 -21.64 13.29
CA ASP A 166 1.71 -21.08 14.59
C ASP A 166 2.67 -19.90 14.43
N ILE A 167 2.12 -18.68 14.50
CA ILE A 167 2.90 -17.43 14.33
C ILE A 167 3.83 -17.13 15.52
N ARG A 168 3.73 -17.86 16.63
CA ARG A 168 4.64 -17.75 17.77
C ARG A 168 6.02 -18.29 17.41
N VAL A 169 6.07 -19.26 16.49
CA VAL A 169 7.31 -19.88 16.00
C VAL A 169 7.93 -18.97 14.93
N TYR A 170 9.18 -18.58 15.17
CA TYR A 170 9.89 -17.64 14.28
C TYR A 170 10.01 -18.17 12.84
N GLU A 171 10.39 -19.42 12.67
CA GLU A 171 10.61 -20.10 11.39
C GLU A 171 9.33 -20.14 10.54
N LYS A 172 8.16 -20.12 11.17
CA LYS A 172 6.87 -20.09 10.48
C LYS A 172 6.45 -18.68 10.09
N ARG A 173 6.67 -17.68 10.96
CA ARG A 173 6.24 -16.30 10.67
C ARG A 173 7.24 -15.51 9.84
N ALA A 174 8.54 -15.73 9.95
CA ALA A 174 9.54 -14.94 9.26
C ALA A 174 9.42 -15.01 7.72
N PRO A 175 9.23 -16.17 7.09
CA PRO A 175 8.98 -16.24 5.65
C PRO A 175 7.71 -15.49 5.22
N MET A 176 6.65 -15.56 6.03
CA MET A 176 5.40 -14.84 5.76
C MET A 176 5.62 -13.32 5.78
N MET A 177 6.31 -12.80 6.81
CA MET A 177 6.65 -11.39 6.90
C MET A 177 7.53 -10.92 5.73
N SER A 178 8.51 -11.73 5.35
CA SER A 178 9.39 -11.45 4.20
C SER A 178 8.60 -11.39 2.89
N LEU A 179 7.66 -12.30 2.69
CA LEU A 179 6.80 -12.29 1.50
C LEU A 179 5.91 -11.05 1.46
N ILE A 180 5.27 -10.69 2.58
CA ILE A 180 4.45 -9.48 2.71
C ILE A 180 5.31 -8.25 2.34
N LYS A 181 6.49 -8.11 2.97
CA LYS A 181 7.42 -7.01 2.68
C LYS A 181 7.77 -6.94 1.20
N LYS A 182 8.16 -8.07 0.61
CA LYS A 182 8.51 -8.16 -0.82
C LYS A 182 7.37 -7.70 -1.73
N GLN A 183 6.14 -8.10 -1.44
CA GLN A 183 4.99 -7.73 -2.28
C GLN A 183 4.56 -6.27 -2.05
N LEU A 184 4.62 -5.75 -0.83
CA LEU A 184 4.38 -4.33 -0.57
C LEU A 184 5.40 -3.45 -1.30
N LEU A 185 6.70 -3.76 -1.22
CA LEU A 185 7.75 -2.98 -1.89
C LEU A 185 7.59 -2.95 -3.41
N LYS A 186 6.95 -3.94 -4.04
CA LYS A 186 6.61 -3.89 -5.46
C LYS A 186 5.54 -2.84 -5.79
N LEU A 187 4.76 -2.41 -4.81
CA LEU A 187 3.78 -1.35 -4.96
C LEU A 187 4.41 0.05 -4.83
N GLY A 188 5.72 0.16 -4.59
CA GLY A 188 6.41 1.43 -4.40
C GLY A 188 6.28 2.40 -5.58
N ASP A 189 5.95 1.89 -6.76
CA ASP A 189 5.68 2.71 -7.95
C ASP A 189 4.29 3.37 -7.94
N THR A 190 3.37 2.86 -7.12
CA THR A 190 1.97 3.32 -7.03
C THR A 190 1.57 3.74 -5.63
N LEU A 191 2.11 3.08 -4.61
CA LEU A 191 1.82 3.34 -3.22
C LEU A 191 2.86 4.29 -2.61
N PHE A 192 2.44 5.52 -2.38
CA PHE A 192 3.30 6.56 -1.82
C PHE A 192 3.70 6.23 -0.38
N HIS A 193 4.99 6.44 -0.03
CA HIS A 193 5.55 6.06 1.28
C HIS A 193 5.30 4.58 1.61
N VAL A 194 5.57 3.69 0.66
CA VAL A 194 5.37 2.24 0.81
C VAL A 194 6.02 1.67 2.09
N GLU A 195 7.10 2.28 2.56
CA GLU A 195 7.80 1.90 3.77
C GLU A 195 6.92 1.98 5.03
N ASP A 196 5.96 2.90 5.06
CA ASP A 196 5.04 3.06 6.18
C ASP A 196 4.04 1.90 6.28
N TYR A 197 3.80 1.19 5.17
CA TYR A 197 2.91 0.03 5.10
C TYR A 197 3.62 -1.29 5.40
N VAL A 198 4.96 -1.29 5.40
CA VAL A 198 5.76 -2.48 5.71
C VAL A 198 5.77 -2.73 7.21
N ILE A 199 5.71 -4.02 7.58
CA ILE A 199 5.90 -4.43 8.98
C ILE A 199 7.35 -4.12 9.36
N GLN A 200 7.53 -3.20 10.30
CA GLN A 200 8.82 -2.77 10.81
C GLN A 200 9.01 -3.24 12.25
N ARG A 201 10.25 -3.43 12.66
CA ARG A 201 10.62 -3.73 14.03
C ARG A 201 11.26 -2.50 14.66
N ASN A 202 10.67 -1.99 15.74
CA ASN A 202 11.23 -0.85 16.46
C ASN A 202 12.40 -1.26 17.38
N PHE A 203 13.03 -0.27 18.01
CA PHE A 203 14.15 -0.47 18.92
C PHE A 203 13.81 -1.41 20.11
N PHE A 204 12.58 -1.38 20.59
CA PHE A 204 12.10 -2.24 21.69
C PHE A 204 11.74 -3.66 21.23
N GLY A 205 11.92 -3.97 19.96
CA GLY A 205 11.61 -5.28 19.38
C GLY A 205 10.14 -5.51 19.05
N ASN A 206 9.31 -4.47 19.09
CA ASN A 206 7.91 -4.54 18.67
C ASN A 206 7.82 -4.44 17.16
N TYR A 207 7.01 -5.28 16.56
CA TYR A 207 6.65 -5.24 15.16
C TYR A 207 5.35 -4.45 14.98
N SER A 208 5.36 -3.47 14.12
CA SER A 208 4.21 -2.62 13.80
C SER A 208 4.23 -2.14 12.36
N VAL A 209 3.12 -1.62 11.90
CA VAL A 209 2.99 -0.90 10.63
C VAL A 209 2.81 0.59 10.98
N ASN A 210 3.54 1.47 10.30
CA ASN A 210 3.58 2.90 10.65
C ASN A 210 2.45 3.70 9.96
N ILE A 211 1.22 3.20 10.03
CA ILE A 211 0.06 3.89 9.48
C ILE A 211 -0.79 4.39 10.64
N ALA A 212 -1.29 5.63 10.53
CA ALA A 212 -2.22 6.16 11.52
C ALA A 212 -3.46 5.27 11.61
N SER A 213 -3.97 5.03 12.83
CA SER A 213 -5.13 4.17 13.06
C SER A 213 -6.40 4.64 12.33
N SER A 214 -6.47 5.91 11.93
CA SER A 214 -7.55 6.48 11.11
C SER A 214 -7.50 6.04 9.62
N LEU A 215 -6.43 5.37 9.21
CA LEU A 215 -6.22 4.90 7.83
C LEU A 215 -6.36 3.37 7.69
N CYS A 216 -6.87 2.69 8.72
CA CYS A 216 -7.09 1.25 8.73
C CYS A 216 -8.57 0.90 8.82
#